data_8179d69b277091ffc41e894225c169af
#
_entry.id   8179d69b277091ffc41e894225c169af
#
_cell.length_a   1.000
_cell.length_b   1.000
_cell.length_c   1.000
_cell.angle_alpha   90.00
_cell.angle_beta   90.00
_cell.angle_gamma   90.00
#
_symmetry.space_group_name_H-M   'P 1'
#
loop_
_entity.id
_entity.type
_entity.pdbx_description
1 polymer ?
#
loop_
_entity_poly.entity_id
_entity_poly.type
_entity_poly.pdbx_seq_one_letter_code
_entity_poly.pdbx_strand_id
1 'polypeptide(L)'
;MKSIQLIKDSYTNYHHSVYLYLYYKIGHKEEAEDLAQDVYVRLMDYDRMLCAETIKYFIFTIARNLVTDYLRRYYKRQEVTSYLYEHAVTYTNETEARVVADDLEACEKYRLSL
;
A
#
# COMPACT_ATOMS: atom_id res chain seq x y z
N MET A 1 9.24 22.70 0.00
CA MET A 1 9.73 23.08 -1.21
C MET A 1 10.26 21.99 -2.09
N LYS A 2 11.47 21.48 -1.88
CA LYS A 2 11.92 20.34 -2.67
C LYS A 2 11.00 19.14 -2.52
N SER A 3 10.49 18.90 -1.30
CA SER A 3 9.61 17.76 -1.04
C SER A 3 8.26 17.91 -1.73
N ILE A 4 7.71 19.11 -1.81
CA ILE A 4 6.43 19.35 -2.50
C ILE A 4 6.56 19.05 -3.97
N GLN A 5 7.63 19.53 -4.61
CA GLN A 5 7.88 19.26 -6.00
C GLN A 5 8.11 17.76 -6.24
N LEU A 6 8.86 17.13 -5.35
CA LEU A 6 9.14 15.70 -5.42
C LEU A 6 7.83 14.88 -5.31
N ILE A 7 6.93 15.28 -4.42
CA ILE A 7 5.63 14.61 -4.26
C ILE A 7 4.78 14.79 -5.51
N LYS A 8 4.75 16.00 -6.08
CA LYS A 8 4.02 16.27 -7.32
C LYS A 8 4.56 15.43 -8.47
N ASP A 9 5.86 15.36 -8.62
CA ASP A 9 6.50 14.58 -9.66
C ASP A 9 6.19 13.08 -9.47
N SER A 10 6.24 12.60 -8.24
CA SER A 10 5.94 11.21 -7.95
C SER A 10 4.47 10.89 -8.22
N TYR A 11 3.57 11.82 -7.93
CA TYR A 11 2.16 11.64 -8.27
C TYR A 11 2.01 11.46 -9.77
N THR A 12 2.61 12.35 -10.56
CA THR A 12 2.53 12.28 -12.01
C THR A 12 3.09 10.96 -12.55
N ASN A 13 4.21 10.52 -11.98
CA ASN A 13 4.91 9.34 -12.48
C ASN A 13 4.32 8.02 -12.00
N TYR A 14 3.77 7.98 -10.79
CA TYR A 14 3.41 6.72 -10.16
C TYR A 14 1.94 6.55 -9.82
N HIS A 15 1.10 7.58 -9.94
CA HIS A 15 -0.28 7.49 -9.45
C HIS A 15 -1.07 6.36 -10.14
N HIS A 16 -0.82 6.16 -11.43
CA HIS A 16 -1.51 5.11 -12.17
C HIS A 16 -1.07 3.72 -11.68
N SER A 17 0.23 3.53 -11.50
CA SER A 17 0.77 2.28 -10.98
C SER A 17 0.28 1.98 -9.57
N VAL A 18 0.21 3.02 -8.73
CA VAL A 18 -0.31 2.90 -7.37
C VAL A 18 -1.78 2.48 -7.39
N TYR A 19 -2.58 3.14 -8.24
CA TYR A 19 -3.98 2.81 -8.38
C TYR A 19 -4.17 1.36 -8.84
N LEU A 20 -3.41 0.92 -9.85
CA LEU A 20 -3.50 -0.45 -10.35
C LEU A 20 -3.11 -1.47 -9.29
N TYR A 21 -2.08 -1.18 -8.51
CA TYR A 21 -1.68 -2.03 -7.40
C TYR A 21 -2.82 -2.17 -6.39
N LEU A 22 -3.40 -1.06 -5.99
CA LEU A 22 -4.49 -1.04 -5.02
C LEU A 22 -5.72 -1.76 -5.56
N TYR A 23 -6.07 -1.47 -6.81
CA TYR A 23 -7.21 -2.12 -7.46
C TYR A 23 -7.02 -3.64 -7.51
N TYR A 24 -5.83 -4.08 -7.87
CA TYR A 24 -5.51 -5.50 -7.92
C TYR A 24 -5.68 -6.17 -6.55
N LYS A 25 -5.28 -5.49 -5.50
CA LYS A 25 -5.31 -6.06 -4.15
C LYS A 25 -6.70 -6.05 -3.52
N ILE A 26 -7.49 -5.02 -3.72
CA ILE A 26 -8.77 -4.89 -3.02
C ILE A 26 -9.98 -5.15 -3.91
N GLY A 27 -9.85 -5.03 -5.21
CA GLY A 27 -10.91 -5.40 -6.15
C GLY A 27 -12.05 -4.41 -6.30
N HIS A 28 -11.98 -3.24 -5.67
CA HIS A 28 -13.02 -2.21 -5.75
C HIS A 28 -12.41 -0.92 -6.30
N LYS A 29 -12.96 -0.47 -7.43
CA LYS A 29 -12.44 0.70 -8.14
C LYS A 29 -12.46 1.96 -7.29
N GLU A 30 -13.61 2.28 -6.71
CA GLU A 30 -13.78 3.50 -5.94
C GLU A 30 -12.89 3.50 -4.69
N GLU A 31 -12.82 2.38 -4.01
CA GLU A 31 -11.99 2.25 -2.83
C GLU A 31 -10.51 2.34 -3.19
N ALA A 32 -10.11 1.77 -4.33
CA ALA A 32 -8.74 1.88 -4.80
C ALA A 32 -8.37 3.32 -5.10
N GLU A 33 -9.29 4.08 -5.71
CA GLU A 33 -9.06 5.50 -5.98
C GLU A 33 -8.89 6.30 -4.68
N ASP A 34 -9.73 6.03 -3.69
CA ASP A 34 -9.65 6.70 -2.39
C ASP A 34 -8.33 6.38 -1.69
N LEU A 35 -7.94 5.12 -1.70
CA LEU A 35 -6.69 4.71 -1.08
C LEU A 35 -5.47 5.28 -1.81
N ALA A 36 -5.55 5.38 -3.14
CA ALA A 36 -4.46 5.98 -3.92
C ALA A 36 -4.24 7.43 -3.53
N GLN A 37 -5.31 8.19 -3.33
CA GLN A 37 -5.19 9.56 -2.85
C GLN A 37 -4.62 9.61 -1.43
N ASP A 38 -5.07 8.71 -0.59
CA ASP A 38 -4.62 8.62 0.80
C ASP A 38 -3.11 8.36 0.89
N VAL A 39 -2.56 7.60 -0.05
CA VAL A 39 -1.11 7.36 -0.13
C VAL A 39 -0.36 8.67 -0.20
N TYR A 40 -0.79 9.59 -1.07
CA TYR A 40 -0.08 10.86 -1.25
C TYR A 40 -0.31 11.82 -0.09
N VAL A 41 -1.47 11.77 0.54
CA VAL A 41 -1.71 12.55 1.76
C VAL A 41 -0.75 12.09 2.87
N ARG A 42 -0.60 10.80 3.06
CA ARG A 42 0.30 10.25 4.07
C ARG A 42 1.76 10.50 3.72
N LEU A 43 2.09 10.52 2.44
CA LEU A 43 3.45 10.78 1.99
C LEU A 43 3.93 12.15 2.45
N MET A 44 3.03 13.11 2.54
CA MET A 44 3.36 14.47 3.00
C MET A 44 3.89 14.50 4.44
N ASP A 45 3.50 13.53 5.25
CA ASP A 45 3.97 13.43 6.63
C ASP A 45 5.45 13.09 6.72
N TYR A 46 6.02 12.56 5.64
CA TYR A 46 7.42 12.13 5.60
C TYR A 46 8.29 13.06 4.76
N ASP A 47 7.86 14.30 4.55
CA ASP A 47 8.51 15.20 3.59
C ASP A 47 10.00 15.41 3.86
N ARG A 48 10.42 15.40 5.12
CA ARG A 48 11.84 15.56 5.48
C ARG A 48 12.70 14.35 5.12
N MET A 49 12.06 13.20 4.95
CA MET A 49 12.75 11.94 4.70
C MET A 49 12.77 11.55 3.23
N LEU A 50 12.04 12.29 2.39
CA LEU A 50 11.87 11.93 1.00
C LEU A 50 13.05 12.36 0.16
N CYS A 51 13.47 11.49 -0.74
CA CYS A 51 14.42 11.82 -1.80
C CYS A 51 14.05 11.04 -3.05
N ALA A 52 14.58 11.49 -4.20
CA ALA A 52 14.19 10.92 -5.49
C ALA A 52 14.46 9.43 -5.56
N GLU A 53 15.51 8.95 -4.91
CA GLU A 53 15.91 7.54 -4.95
C GLU A 53 14.99 6.64 -4.14
N THR A 54 14.35 7.16 -3.09
CA THR A 54 13.58 6.34 -2.16
C THR A 54 12.07 6.59 -2.20
N ILE A 55 11.62 7.66 -2.86
CA ILE A 55 10.20 8.04 -2.81
C ILE A 55 9.28 6.93 -3.31
N LYS A 56 9.69 6.20 -4.34
CA LYS A 56 8.90 5.09 -4.86
C LYS A 56 8.65 4.03 -3.78
N TYR A 57 9.65 3.73 -2.98
CA TYR A 57 9.52 2.74 -1.91
C TYR A 57 8.64 3.24 -0.77
N PHE A 58 8.70 4.52 -0.45
CA PHE A 58 7.78 5.12 0.51
C PHE A 58 6.34 4.98 0.03
N ILE A 59 6.10 5.32 -1.24
CA ILE A 59 4.77 5.27 -1.84
C ILE A 59 4.19 3.86 -1.75
N PHE A 60 4.92 2.86 -2.20
CA PHE A 60 4.40 1.49 -2.22
C PHE A 60 4.36 0.86 -0.83
N THR A 61 5.22 1.29 0.08
CA THR A 61 5.13 0.86 1.48
C THR A 61 3.84 1.38 2.12
N ILE A 62 3.52 2.65 1.91
CA ILE A 62 2.28 3.24 2.41
C ILE A 62 1.08 2.54 1.77
N ALA A 63 1.11 2.32 0.45
CA ALA A 63 0.03 1.66 -0.26
C ALA A 63 -0.21 0.26 0.30
N ARG A 64 0.85 -0.49 0.53
CA ARG A 64 0.76 -1.84 1.08
C ARG A 64 0.17 -1.84 2.48
N ASN A 65 0.57 -0.89 3.31
CA ASN A 65 0.03 -0.77 4.66
C ASN A 65 -1.46 -0.46 4.64
N LEU A 66 -1.88 0.40 3.71
CA LEU A 66 -3.30 0.73 3.53
C LEU A 66 -4.10 -0.48 3.06
N VAL A 67 -3.54 -1.28 2.15
CA VAL A 67 -4.17 -2.53 1.71
C VAL A 67 -4.33 -3.48 2.87
N THR A 68 -3.27 -3.66 3.67
CA THR A 68 -3.31 -4.55 4.82
C THR A 68 -4.40 -4.14 5.79
N ASP A 69 -4.49 -2.85 6.10
CA ASP A 69 -5.53 -2.33 7.00
C ASP A 69 -6.92 -2.53 6.42
N TYR A 70 -7.07 -2.27 5.11
CA TYR A 70 -8.35 -2.44 4.44
C TYR A 70 -8.82 -3.89 4.49
N LEU A 71 -7.94 -4.83 4.14
CA LEU A 71 -8.27 -6.24 4.12
C LEU A 71 -8.56 -6.76 5.52
N ARG A 72 -7.80 -6.30 6.52
CA ARG A 72 -8.01 -6.69 7.90
C ARG A 72 -9.40 -6.27 8.38
N ARG A 73 -9.82 -5.05 8.06
CA ARG A 73 -11.15 -4.55 8.43
C ARG A 73 -12.24 -5.26 7.65
N TYR A 74 -12.01 -5.55 6.38
CA TYR A 74 -12.96 -6.25 5.53
C TYR A 74 -13.21 -7.65 6.07
N TYR A 75 -12.16 -8.41 6.33
CA TYR A 75 -12.30 -9.77 6.81
C TYR A 75 -12.87 -9.84 8.22
N LYS A 76 -12.55 -8.88 9.05
CA LYS A 76 -13.12 -8.80 10.40
C LYS A 76 -14.63 -8.63 10.35
N ARG A 77 -15.14 -7.82 9.43
CA ARG A 77 -16.58 -7.67 9.26
C ARG A 77 -17.25 -8.94 8.76
N GLN A 78 -16.55 -9.73 7.96
CA GLN A 78 -17.06 -10.98 7.40
C GLN A 78 -16.96 -12.15 8.40
N GLU A 79 -16.09 -12.05 9.37
CA GLU A 79 -15.79 -13.10 10.33
C GLU A 79 -17.02 -13.57 11.09
N VAL A 80 -17.97 -12.69 11.33
CA VAL A 80 -19.17 -12.96 12.11
C VAL A 80 -20.19 -13.78 11.33
N THR A 81 -20.07 -13.89 10.02
CA THR A 81 -21.15 -14.41 9.19
C THR A 81 -21.08 -15.90 8.88
N SER A 82 -19.89 -16.52 8.86
CA SER A 82 -19.82 -17.93 8.47
C SER A 82 -18.50 -18.59 8.85
N TYR A 83 -18.59 -19.76 9.45
CA TYR A 83 -17.43 -20.59 9.75
C TYR A 83 -16.69 -21.00 8.48
N LEU A 84 -17.41 -21.32 7.42
CA LEU A 84 -16.80 -21.68 6.15
C LEU A 84 -16.02 -20.51 5.55
N TYR A 85 -16.52 -19.31 5.76
CA TYR A 85 -15.85 -18.10 5.31
C TYR A 85 -14.53 -17.89 6.06
N GLU A 86 -14.49 -18.25 7.31
CA GLU A 86 -13.32 -18.15 8.17
C GLU A 86 -12.12 -18.87 7.57
N HIS A 87 -12.32 -20.08 7.05
CA HIS A 87 -11.25 -20.84 6.42
C HIS A 87 -10.70 -20.15 5.17
N ALA A 88 -11.59 -19.62 4.35
CA ALA A 88 -11.17 -18.89 3.15
C ALA A 88 -10.41 -17.62 3.51
N VAL A 89 -10.86 -16.91 4.54
CA VAL A 89 -10.18 -15.70 5.03
C VAL A 89 -8.77 -16.02 5.51
N THR A 90 -8.62 -17.08 6.30
CA THR A 90 -7.32 -17.50 6.83
C THR A 90 -6.34 -17.79 5.69
N TYR A 91 -6.78 -18.52 4.68
CA TYR A 91 -5.95 -18.86 3.53
C TYR A 91 -5.51 -17.60 2.78
N THR A 92 -6.47 -16.69 2.53
CA THR A 92 -6.20 -15.45 1.82
C THR A 92 -5.22 -14.57 2.61
N ASN A 93 -5.38 -14.51 3.93
CA ASN A 93 -4.50 -13.73 4.78
C ASN A 93 -3.05 -14.24 4.75
N GLU A 94 -2.86 -15.54 4.72
CA GLU A 94 -1.52 -16.11 4.61
C GLU A 94 -0.85 -15.70 3.31
N THR A 95 -1.59 -15.75 2.20
CA THR A 95 -1.07 -15.35 0.89
C THR A 95 -0.68 -13.87 0.88
N GLU A 96 -1.56 -13.02 1.41
CA GLU A 96 -1.28 -11.58 1.48
C GLU A 96 -0.08 -11.29 2.38
N ALA A 97 0.02 -11.98 3.50
CA ALA A 97 1.15 -11.81 4.42
C ALA A 97 2.48 -12.13 3.76
N ARG A 98 2.54 -13.17 2.93
CA ARG A 98 3.74 -13.52 2.20
C ARG A 98 4.16 -12.43 1.23
N VAL A 99 3.21 -11.91 0.46
CA VAL A 99 3.47 -10.85 -0.52
C VAL A 99 4.00 -9.61 0.20
N VAL A 100 3.37 -9.23 1.30
CA VAL A 100 3.77 -8.06 2.07
C VAL A 100 5.17 -8.24 2.65
N ALA A 101 5.49 -9.43 3.16
CA ALA A 101 6.81 -9.71 3.73
C ALA A 101 7.91 -9.60 2.67
N ASP A 102 7.68 -10.16 1.50
CA ASP A 102 8.64 -10.08 0.38
C ASP A 102 8.90 -8.64 -0.02
N ASP A 103 7.83 -7.84 -0.13
CA ASP A 103 7.94 -6.43 -0.48
C ASP A 103 8.72 -5.65 0.58
N LEU A 104 8.49 -5.95 1.86
CA LEU A 104 9.21 -5.30 2.95
C LEU A 104 10.71 -5.59 2.90
N GLU A 105 11.08 -6.83 2.64
CA GLU A 105 12.48 -7.20 2.49
C GLU A 105 13.15 -6.44 1.35
N ALA A 106 12.49 -6.33 0.22
CA ALA A 106 13.00 -5.58 -0.91
C ALA A 106 13.22 -4.11 -0.55
N CYS A 107 12.27 -3.51 0.15
CA CYS A 107 12.39 -2.12 0.59
C CYS A 107 13.54 -1.92 1.56
N GLU A 108 13.72 -2.84 2.51
CA GLU A 108 14.80 -2.76 3.48
C GLU A 108 16.16 -2.89 2.81
N LYS A 109 16.30 -3.84 1.88
CA LYS A 109 17.53 -4.00 1.11
C LYS A 109 17.91 -2.73 0.37
N TYR A 110 16.92 -2.08 -0.24
CA TYR A 110 17.13 -0.84 -0.96
C TYR A 110 17.61 0.26 -0.01
N ARG A 111 16.99 0.39 1.16
CA ARG A 111 17.40 1.39 2.16
C ARG A 111 18.85 1.17 2.61
N LEU A 112 19.21 -0.08 2.85
CA LEU A 112 20.56 -0.42 3.31
C LEU A 112 21.61 -0.14 2.26
N SER A 113 21.24 -0.20 0.97
CA SER A 113 22.16 0.06 -0.12
C SER A 113 22.39 1.55 -0.36
N LEU A 114 21.56 2.39 0.23
CA LEU A 114 21.71 3.85 0.12
C LEU A 114 22.67 4.37 1.19
#